data_0f47db2b2f4f7a1b30d24b21b0c456a6
#
_entry.id   0f47db2b2f4f7a1b30d24b21b0c456a6
#
_cell.length_a   1.000
_cell.length_b   1.000
_cell.length_c   1.000
_cell.angle_alpha   90.00
_cell.angle_beta   90.00
_cell.angle_gamma   90.00
#
_symmetry.space_group_name_H-M   'P 1'
#
loop_
_entity.id
_entity.type
_entity.pdbx_description
1 polymer ?
#
loop_
_entity_poly.entity_id
_entity_poly.type
_entity_poly.pdbx_seq_one_letter_code
_entity_poly.pdbx_strand_id
1 'polypeptide(L)'
;MSTIYDVAKIANVSPKTVSRVLNNDAPVGEATRLKVQAAIDQLGYVPSTAARAMRSNKSGLIGVITGAISHNATAGPTGLPDLFIVQGIQAVIQASSKTLLIADTGDDSRRVAHLIRTFQEHRVEGIIYVADYHQQVSLPVHSKDMAIVLANCFDAQQTPAVVPDDEWGQYHLLKRILSAGHSTRCVP
;
A
#
# COMPACT_ATOMS: atom_id res chain seq x y z
N MET A 1 16.79 1.26 23.94
CA MET A 1 16.69 1.05 22.49
C MET A 1 18.05 1.39 21.91
N SER A 2 18.71 0.46 21.23
CA SER A 2 20.05 0.67 20.66
C SER A 2 19.98 1.70 19.51
N THR A 3 21.02 2.49 19.35
CA THR A 3 21.10 3.55 18.36
C THR A 3 22.24 3.29 17.37
N ILE A 4 22.27 4.01 16.24
CA ILE A 4 23.38 3.93 15.28
C ILE A 4 24.72 4.31 15.92
N TYR A 5 24.71 5.15 16.95
CA TYR A 5 25.90 5.53 17.70
C TYR A 5 26.46 4.38 18.55
N ASP A 6 25.58 3.54 19.12
CA ASP A 6 25.97 2.36 19.88
C ASP A 6 26.62 1.31 18.97
N VAL A 7 26.03 1.09 17.78
CA VAL A 7 26.64 0.21 16.75
C VAL A 7 28.02 0.72 16.34
N ALA A 8 28.13 2.04 16.08
CA ALA A 8 29.39 2.68 15.68
C ALA A 8 30.47 2.49 16.75
N LYS A 9 30.10 2.62 18.02
CA LYS A 9 31.01 2.44 19.16
C LYS A 9 31.52 1.01 19.26
N ILE A 10 30.64 0.00 19.16
CA ILE A 10 31.04 -1.42 19.24
C ILE A 10 31.88 -1.83 18.02
N ALA A 11 31.47 -1.43 16.82
CA ALA A 11 32.21 -1.72 15.60
C ALA A 11 33.51 -0.93 15.44
N ASN A 12 33.76 0.05 16.32
CA ASN A 12 34.89 1.00 16.26
C ASN A 12 35.00 1.73 14.91
N VAL A 13 33.86 2.26 14.44
CA VAL A 13 33.77 3.03 13.19
C VAL A 13 32.92 4.29 13.41
N SER A 14 32.89 5.19 12.40
CA SER A 14 32.00 6.35 12.47
C SER A 14 30.51 5.95 12.22
N PRO A 15 29.54 6.69 12.77
CA PRO A 15 28.12 6.48 12.45
C PRO A 15 27.84 6.60 10.95
N LYS A 16 28.61 7.42 10.24
CA LYS A 16 28.54 7.53 8.78
C LYS A 16 28.94 6.22 8.08
N THR A 17 29.94 5.51 8.61
CA THR A 17 30.37 4.21 8.10
C THR A 17 29.31 3.14 8.33
N VAL A 18 28.70 3.11 9.53
CA VAL A 18 27.55 2.24 9.81
C VAL A 18 26.42 2.50 8.83
N SER A 19 26.07 3.78 8.62
CA SER A 19 25.04 4.16 7.65
C SER A 19 25.33 3.69 6.22
N ARG A 20 26.59 3.77 5.78
CA ARG A 20 27.02 3.29 4.46
C ARG A 20 26.89 1.77 4.32
N VAL A 21 27.24 1.02 5.36
CA VAL A 21 27.06 -0.44 5.39
C VAL A 21 25.59 -0.80 5.28
N LEU A 22 24.73 -0.15 6.08
CA LEU A 22 23.29 -0.40 6.11
C LEU A 22 22.59 -0.11 4.78
N ASN A 23 23.04 0.93 4.05
CA ASN A 23 22.39 1.35 2.81
C ASN A 23 23.09 0.84 1.53
N ASN A 24 24.21 0.18 1.64
CA ASN A 24 25.08 -0.17 0.49
C ASN A 24 25.51 1.05 -0.37
N ASP A 25 25.63 2.26 0.24
CA ASP A 25 25.79 3.51 -0.50
C ASP A 25 27.20 3.77 -1.04
N ALA A 26 28.22 3.06 -0.56
CA ALA A 26 29.59 3.24 -1.00
C ALA A 26 30.43 1.99 -0.76
N PRO A 27 31.51 1.76 -1.48
CA PRO A 27 32.39 0.66 -1.20
C PRO A 27 32.94 0.76 0.22
N VAL A 28 32.57 -0.19 1.07
CA VAL A 28 33.11 -0.38 2.41
C VAL A 28 33.88 -1.70 2.39
N GLY A 29 35.12 -1.70 2.88
CA GLY A 29 35.93 -2.91 2.92
C GLY A 29 35.23 -4.02 3.69
N GLU A 30 35.39 -5.28 3.20
CA GLU A 30 34.72 -6.47 3.71
C GLU A 30 34.90 -6.64 5.22
N ALA A 31 36.12 -6.47 5.73
CA ALA A 31 36.41 -6.54 7.16
C ALA A 31 35.62 -5.53 8.00
N THR A 32 35.37 -4.34 7.47
CA THR A 32 34.58 -3.30 8.14
C THR A 32 33.08 -3.65 8.10
N ARG A 33 32.63 -4.20 6.98
CA ARG A 33 31.23 -4.67 6.84
C ARG A 33 30.92 -5.76 7.86
N LEU A 34 31.80 -6.75 8.01
CA LEU A 34 31.62 -7.83 9.00
C LEU A 34 31.60 -7.32 10.43
N LYS A 35 32.48 -6.37 10.81
CA LYS A 35 32.48 -5.75 12.14
C LYS A 35 31.18 -5.02 12.44
N VAL A 36 30.66 -4.27 11.48
CA VAL A 36 29.40 -3.53 11.64
C VAL A 36 28.24 -4.49 11.74
N GLN A 37 28.20 -5.55 10.91
CA GLN A 37 27.15 -6.55 10.99
C GLN A 37 27.14 -7.27 12.34
N ALA A 38 28.29 -7.71 12.83
CA ALA A 38 28.41 -8.33 14.15
C ALA A 38 27.92 -7.41 15.29
N ALA A 39 28.22 -6.11 15.22
CA ALA A 39 27.74 -5.14 16.20
C ALA A 39 26.22 -4.92 16.13
N ILE A 40 25.64 -4.93 14.93
CA ILE A 40 24.18 -4.85 14.71
C ILE A 40 23.50 -6.07 15.36
N ASP A 41 23.99 -7.26 15.08
CA ASP A 41 23.45 -8.53 15.58
C ASP A 41 23.56 -8.61 17.11
N GLN A 42 24.71 -8.22 17.67
CA GLN A 42 24.94 -8.18 19.11
C GLN A 42 24.00 -7.23 19.85
N LEU A 43 23.68 -6.08 19.27
CA LEU A 43 22.81 -5.08 19.88
C LEU A 43 21.32 -5.29 19.58
N GLY A 44 20.97 -6.20 18.66
CA GLY A 44 19.63 -6.30 18.12
C GLY A 44 19.18 -4.97 17.49
N TYR A 45 20.12 -4.23 16.86
CA TYR A 45 19.83 -2.90 16.33
C TYR A 45 18.98 -3.00 15.06
N VAL A 46 17.83 -2.36 15.10
CA VAL A 46 16.95 -2.20 13.92
C VAL A 46 17.08 -0.77 13.39
N PRO A 47 17.48 -0.60 12.13
CA PRO A 47 17.56 0.72 11.51
C PRO A 47 16.21 1.43 11.53
N SER A 48 16.16 2.68 11.98
CA SER A 48 14.94 3.48 11.96
C SER A 48 14.51 3.80 10.53
N THR A 49 13.31 3.34 10.15
CA THR A 49 12.68 3.69 8.88
C THR A 49 12.42 5.20 8.77
N ALA A 50 12.08 5.85 9.89
CA ALA A 50 11.92 7.30 9.96
C ALA A 50 13.22 8.06 9.62
N ALA A 51 14.37 7.62 10.16
CA ALA A 51 15.67 8.23 9.84
C ALA A 51 16.08 8.00 8.37
N ARG A 52 15.65 6.87 7.79
CA ARG A 52 15.86 6.57 6.36
C ARG A 52 14.96 7.46 5.49
N ALA A 53 13.67 7.56 5.83
CA ALA A 53 12.69 8.39 5.13
C ALA A 53 13.08 9.88 5.14
N MET A 54 13.62 10.39 6.26
CA MET A 54 14.11 11.78 6.35
C MET A 54 15.24 12.08 5.36
N ARG A 55 16.04 11.07 5.01
CA ARG A 55 17.21 11.25 4.12
C ARG A 55 16.87 11.07 2.65
N SER A 56 16.01 10.07 2.33
CA SER A 56 15.64 9.72 0.96
C SER A 56 14.34 10.39 0.49
N ASN A 57 13.62 11.03 1.40
CA ASN A 57 12.22 11.48 1.23
C ASN A 57 11.28 10.37 0.75
N LYS A 58 11.66 9.10 1.00
CA LYS A 58 10.89 7.90 0.66
C LYS A 58 10.74 7.02 1.90
N SER A 59 9.51 6.72 2.27
CA SER A 59 9.24 5.86 3.42
C SER A 59 9.30 4.37 3.07
N GLY A 60 9.10 4.02 1.81
CA GLY A 60 8.87 2.64 1.37
C GLY A 60 7.47 2.13 1.71
N LEU A 61 6.54 3.02 2.12
CA LEU A 61 5.20 2.66 2.52
C LEU A 61 4.17 3.04 1.45
N ILE A 62 3.26 2.14 1.14
CA ILE A 62 2.06 2.39 0.35
C ILE A 62 0.85 2.17 1.24
N GLY A 63 -0.09 3.12 1.23
CA GLY A 63 -1.35 3.03 1.97
C GLY A 63 -2.45 2.37 1.14
N VAL A 64 -3.26 1.53 1.75
CA VAL A 64 -4.55 1.08 1.21
C VAL A 64 -5.65 1.42 2.20
N ILE A 65 -6.69 2.08 1.72
CA ILE A 65 -7.92 2.34 2.48
C ILE A 65 -9.02 1.50 1.84
N THR A 66 -9.69 0.68 2.64
CA THR A 66 -10.75 -0.24 2.18
C THR A 66 -11.80 -0.44 3.27
N GLY A 67 -13.00 -0.88 2.93
CA GLY A 67 -14.02 -1.37 3.87
C GLY A 67 -14.04 -2.90 4.01
N ALA A 68 -13.27 -3.60 3.18
CA ALA A 68 -13.31 -5.05 2.98
C ALA A 68 -13.14 -5.90 4.25
N ILE A 69 -12.41 -5.41 5.23
CA ILE A 69 -12.03 -6.20 6.41
C ILE A 69 -13.18 -6.21 7.43
N SER A 70 -13.85 -5.08 7.62
CA SER A 70 -14.94 -4.94 8.60
C SER A 70 -16.30 -5.42 8.09
N HIS A 71 -16.48 -5.47 6.77
CA HIS A 71 -17.77 -5.79 6.14
C HIS A 71 -18.29 -7.20 6.47
N ASN A 72 -17.42 -8.09 6.90
CA ASN A 72 -17.75 -9.51 7.13
C ASN A 72 -18.26 -9.86 8.53
N ALA A 73 -18.39 -8.90 9.43
CA ALA A 73 -18.77 -9.23 10.81
C ALA A 73 -20.26 -9.58 10.98
N THR A 74 -21.14 -9.15 10.06
CA THR A 74 -22.59 -9.32 10.17
C THR A 74 -23.28 -9.89 8.94
N ALA A 75 -22.65 -9.82 7.77
CA ALA A 75 -23.25 -10.22 6.50
C ALA A 75 -22.47 -11.38 5.89
N GLY A 76 -22.54 -12.58 6.30
CA GLY A 76 -21.96 -13.78 5.66
C GLY A 76 -20.88 -13.57 4.57
N PRO A 77 -20.22 -14.57 4.03
CA PRO A 77 -19.14 -14.40 3.05
C PRO A 77 -19.72 -13.81 1.76
N THR A 78 -19.81 -12.50 1.71
CA THR A 78 -20.00 -11.79 0.46
C THR A 78 -18.65 -11.87 -0.26
N GLY A 79 -18.63 -12.50 -1.43
CA GLY A 79 -17.45 -12.57 -2.29
C GLY A 79 -17.14 -11.16 -2.82
N LEU A 80 -16.58 -10.33 -1.95
CA LEU A 80 -16.34 -8.93 -2.24
C LEU A 80 -15.11 -8.81 -3.15
N PRO A 81 -15.25 -8.14 -4.30
CA PRO A 81 -14.14 -7.93 -5.21
C PRO A 81 -12.98 -7.16 -4.55
N ASP A 82 -13.24 -6.36 -3.54
CA ASP A 82 -12.27 -5.55 -2.82
C ASP A 82 -11.19 -6.38 -2.10
N LEU A 83 -11.52 -7.54 -1.53
CA LEU A 83 -10.52 -8.44 -0.96
C LEU A 83 -9.55 -8.96 -2.04
N PHE A 84 -10.07 -9.33 -3.21
CA PHE A 84 -9.24 -9.77 -4.33
C PHE A 84 -8.39 -8.63 -4.87
N ILE A 85 -8.89 -7.39 -4.86
CA ILE A 85 -8.12 -6.20 -5.22
C ILE A 85 -6.95 -6.03 -4.24
N VAL A 86 -7.20 -6.11 -2.93
CA VAL A 86 -6.15 -6.02 -1.91
C VAL A 86 -5.11 -7.14 -2.06
N GLN A 87 -5.54 -8.37 -2.37
CA GLN A 87 -4.63 -9.48 -2.65
C GLN A 87 -3.77 -9.22 -3.90
N GLY A 88 -4.36 -8.67 -4.96
CA GLY A 88 -3.65 -8.28 -6.17
C GLY A 88 -2.61 -7.18 -5.89
N ILE A 89 -2.96 -6.17 -5.11
CA ILE A 89 -2.04 -5.12 -4.66
C ILE A 89 -0.89 -5.75 -3.88
N GLN A 90 -1.18 -6.63 -2.92
CA GLN A 90 -0.17 -7.29 -2.10
C GLN A 90 0.80 -8.13 -2.95
N ALA A 91 0.32 -8.82 -3.98
CA ALA A 91 1.17 -9.60 -4.88
C ALA A 91 2.19 -8.72 -5.61
N VAL A 92 1.78 -7.52 -6.04
CA VAL A 92 2.69 -6.54 -6.68
C VAL A 92 3.68 -5.96 -5.67
N ILE A 93 3.21 -5.64 -4.47
CA ILE A 93 4.05 -5.08 -3.40
C ILE A 93 5.13 -6.06 -2.95
N GLN A 94 4.84 -7.36 -2.87
CA GLN A 94 5.82 -8.41 -2.52
C GLN A 94 7.03 -8.45 -3.47
N ALA A 95 6.83 -8.11 -4.75
CA ALA A 95 7.91 -8.01 -5.74
C ALA A 95 8.72 -6.71 -5.60
N SER A 96 8.31 -5.80 -4.74
CA SER A 96 8.96 -4.51 -4.51
C SER A 96 9.60 -4.46 -3.12
N SER A 97 10.46 -3.49 -2.88
CA SER A 97 11.02 -3.21 -1.54
C SER A 97 10.08 -2.38 -0.66
N LYS A 98 8.78 -2.37 -0.97
CA LYS A 98 7.78 -1.56 -0.27
C LYS A 98 6.97 -2.39 0.72
N THR A 99 6.37 -1.70 1.68
CA THR A 99 5.47 -2.29 2.68
C THR A 99 4.07 -1.72 2.49
N LEU A 100 3.05 -2.57 2.54
CA LEU A 100 1.66 -2.17 2.47
C LEU A 100 1.14 -1.87 3.88
N LEU A 101 0.57 -0.68 4.06
CA LEU A 101 -0.22 -0.32 5.24
C LEU A 101 -1.69 -0.34 4.85
N ILE A 102 -2.48 -1.17 5.51
CA ILE A 102 -3.91 -1.29 5.24
C ILE A 102 -4.67 -0.64 6.39
N ALA A 103 -5.60 0.24 6.05
CA ALA A 103 -6.52 0.86 7.00
C ALA A 103 -7.96 0.55 6.56
N ASP A 104 -8.76 0.11 7.51
CA ASP A 104 -10.15 -0.25 7.28
C ASP A 104 -11.10 0.86 7.74
N THR A 105 -12.09 1.19 6.90
CA THR A 105 -13.06 2.24 7.19
C THR A 105 -14.09 1.83 8.24
N GLY A 106 -14.31 0.54 8.44
CA GLY A 106 -15.33 0.04 9.34
C GLY A 106 -16.75 0.38 8.87
N ASP A 107 -17.00 0.40 7.56
CA ASP A 107 -18.24 0.86 6.93
C ASP A 107 -18.62 2.33 7.21
N ASP A 108 -17.68 3.12 7.70
CA ASP A 108 -17.89 4.53 7.97
C ASP A 108 -17.02 5.41 7.06
N SER A 109 -17.65 5.93 6.00
CA SER A 109 -16.98 6.83 5.04
C SER A 109 -16.42 8.11 5.69
N ARG A 110 -16.96 8.52 6.86
CA ARG A 110 -16.46 9.69 7.62
C ARG A 110 -15.04 9.48 8.13
N ARG A 111 -14.61 8.23 8.30
CA ARG A 111 -13.25 7.89 8.74
C ARG A 111 -12.20 8.11 7.66
N VAL A 112 -12.58 8.16 6.39
CA VAL A 112 -11.65 8.26 5.25
C VAL A 112 -10.72 9.47 5.39
N ALA A 113 -11.26 10.65 5.77
CA ALA A 113 -10.46 11.85 5.98
C ALA A 113 -9.39 11.66 7.06
N HIS A 114 -9.76 11.01 8.17
CA HIS A 114 -8.83 10.70 9.25
C HIS A 114 -7.76 9.70 8.82
N LEU A 115 -8.14 8.65 8.10
CA LEU A 115 -7.21 7.64 7.61
C LEU A 115 -6.20 8.22 6.61
N ILE A 116 -6.65 9.11 5.70
CA ILE A 116 -5.75 9.83 4.79
C ILE A 116 -4.74 10.65 5.60
N ARG A 117 -5.20 11.40 6.62
CA ARG A 117 -4.30 12.17 7.48
C ARG A 117 -3.29 11.28 8.19
N THR A 118 -3.72 10.16 8.76
CA THR A 118 -2.83 9.18 9.40
C THR A 118 -1.76 8.69 8.43
N PHE A 119 -2.12 8.38 7.20
CA PHE A 119 -1.15 7.97 6.18
C PHE A 119 -0.18 9.09 5.80
N GLN A 120 -0.63 10.34 5.77
CA GLN A 120 0.25 11.51 5.59
C GLN A 120 1.25 11.64 6.74
N GLU A 121 0.81 11.46 7.98
CA GLU A 121 1.68 11.47 9.16
C GLU A 121 2.73 10.36 9.11
N HIS A 122 2.36 9.19 8.61
CA HIS A 122 3.28 8.08 8.35
C HIS A 122 4.11 8.25 7.07
N ARG A 123 3.93 9.34 6.33
CA ARG A 123 4.64 9.65 5.08
C ARG A 123 4.56 8.53 4.06
N VAL A 124 3.40 7.93 3.87
CA VAL A 124 3.22 6.97 2.78
C VAL A 124 3.49 7.65 1.43
N GLU A 125 4.04 6.92 0.48
CA GLU A 125 4.41 7.45 -0.84
C GLU A 125 3.21 7.63 -1.76
N GLY A 126 2.11 6.94 -1.46
CA GLY A 126 0.84 7.03 -2.17
C GLY A 126 -0.24 6.22 -1.47
N ILE A 127 -1.48 6.49 -1.82
CA ILE A 127 -2.67 5.82 -1.28
C ILE A 127 -3.44 5.16 -2.43
N ILE A 128 -3.88 3.93 -2.22
CA ILE A 128 -4.87 3.26 -3.04
C ILE A 128 -6.16 3.22 -2.23
N TYR A 129 -7.21 3.87 -2.73
CA TYR A 129 -8.54 3.80 -2.14
C TYR A 129 -9.35 2.76 -2.89
N VAL A 130 -9.86 1.76 -2.18
CA VAL A 130 -10.63 0.65 -2.73
C VAL A 130 -12.06 0.77 -2.23
N ALA A 131 -13.02 0.95 -3.13
CA ALA A 131 -14.43 0.97 -2.77
C ALA A 131 -15.04 -0.44 -2.85
N ASP A 132 -16.06 -0.67 -2.04
CA ASP A 132 -16.74 -1.97 -1.92
C ASP A 132 -17.43 -2.38 -3.22
N TYR A 133 -17.88 -1.41 -4.01
CA TYR A 133 -18.50 -1.64 -5.32
C TYR A 133 -18.17 -0.49 -6.28
N HIS A 134 -18.41 -0.70 -7.57
CA HIS A 134 -18.16 0.31 -8.59
C HIS A 134 -19.13 1.49 -8.42
N GLN A 135 -18.61 2.63 -7.97
CA GLN A 135 -19.40 3.82 -7.63
C GLN A 135 -18.60 5.10 -7.79
N GLN A 136 -19.32 6.20 -7.89
CA GLN A 136 -18.72 7.51 -7.75
C GLN A 136 -18.48 7.82 -6.27
N VAL A 137 -17.26 8.24 -5.94
CA VAL A 137 -16.87 8.62 -4.58
C VAL A 137 -16.49 10.09 -4.51
N SER A 138 -16.52 10.65 -3.31
CA SER A 138 -15.99 11.98 -3.02
C SER A 138 -14.99 11.86 -1.88
N LEU A 139 -13.69 11.94 -2.23
CA LEU A 139 -12.65 11.89 -1.23
C LEU A 139 -12.35 13.29 -0.69
N PRO A 140 -12.17 13.43 0.62
CA PRO A 140 -11.78 14.70 1.25
C PRO A 140 -10.29 14.98 1.01
N VAL A 141 -9.90 15.11 -0.24
CA VAL A 141 -8.50 15.32 -0.61
C VAL A 141 -8.20 16.80 -0.65
N HIS A 142 -7.38 17.25 0.28
CA HIS A 142 -6.87 18.61 0.30
C HIS A 142 -5.38 18.70 0.00
N SER A 143 -4.74 17.58 -0.37
CA SER A 143 -3.30 17.55 -0.57
C SER A 143 -2.98 17.26 -2.05
N LYS A 144 -2.55 18.29 -2.77
CA LYS A 144 -1.94 18.14 -4.10
C LYS A 144 -0.61 17.36 -4.05
N ASP A 145 -0.12 17.09 -2.83
CA ASP A 145 1.18 16.48 -2.59
C ASP A 145 1.12 14.97 -2.34
N MET A 146 -0.09 14.38 -2.32
CA MET A 146 -0.29 12.95 -2.10
C MET A 146 -0.79 12.27 -3.38
N ALA A 147 -0.03 11.30 -3.88
CA ALA A 147 -0.48 10.45 -4.97
C ALA A 147 -1.63 9.54 -4.49
N ILE A 148 -2.79 9.64 -5.13
CA ILE A 148 -3.95 8.78 -4.83
C ILE A 148 -4.37 8.09 -6.12
N VAL A 149 -4.70 6.81 -6.03
CA VAL A 149 -5.31 6.00 -7.08
C VAL A 149 -6.59 5.38 -6.53
N LEU A 150 -7.65 5.44 -7.31
CA LEU A 150 -8.92 4.81 -7.00
C LEU A 150 -8.97 3.40 -7.59
N ALA A 151 -9.55 2.45 -6.86
CA ALA A 151 -9.80 1.11 -7.34
C ALA A 151 -11.25 0.74 -7.10
N ASN A 152 -11.92 0.21 -8.11
CA ASN A 152 -13.34 -0.11 -8.11
C ASN A 152 -14.27 1.10 -7.90
N CYS A 153 -13.76 2.32 -8.14
CA CYS A 153 -14.52 3.56 -8.05
C CYS A 153 -13.89 4.67 -8.88
N PHE A 154 -14.59 5.78 -9.02
CA PHE A 154 -14.14 6.99 -9.71
C PHE A 154 -14.67 8.23 -8.99
N ASP A 155 -14.14 9.40 -9.33
CA ASP A 155 -14.58 10.68 -8.77
C ASP A 155 -14.80 11.73 -9.85
N ALA A 156 -15.35 12.89 -9.45
CA ALA A 156 -15.55 14.02 -10.35
C ALA A 156 -14.26 14.79 -10.68
N GLN A 157 -13.18 14.57 -9.92
CA GLN A 157 -11.91 15.25 -10.04
C GLN A 157 -10.96 14.58 -11.04
N GLN A 158 -11.37 13.49 -11.66
CA GLN A 158 -10.55 12.68 -12.57
C GLN A 158 -9.28 12.14 -11.91
N THR A 159 -9.37 11.79 -10.63
CA THR A 159 -8.29 11.06 -9.95
C THR A 159 -8.01 9.76 -10.72
N PRO A 160 -6.74 9.38 -10.93
CA PRO A 160 -6.42 8.13 -11.59
C PRO A 160 -7.20 6.96 -10.98
N ALA A 161 -7.88 6.20 -11.81
CA ALA A 161 -8.76 5.14 -11.37
C ALA A 161 -8.57 3.85 -12.17
N VAL A 162 -8.73 2.71 -11.49
CA VAL A 162 -8.86 1.39 -12.11
C VAL A 162 -10.25 0.88 -11.81
N VAL A 163 -11.06 0.73 -12.84
CA VAL A 163 -12.47 0.32 -12.74
C VAL A 163 -12.73 -0.91 -13.60
N PRO A 164 -13.76 -1.73 -13.28
CA PRO A 164 -14.19 -2.82 -14.13
C PRO A 164 -14.68 -2.28 -15.48
N ASP A 165 -14.40 -3.01 -16.56
CA ASP A 165 -15.02 -2.78 -17.87
C ASP A 165 -16.32 -3.60 -17.96
N ASP A 166 -17.35 -3.11 -17.27
CA ASP A 166 -18.63 -3.80 -17.15
C ASP A 166 -19.35 -3.88 -18.50
N GLU A 167 -19.22 -2.87 -19.34
CA GLU A 167 -19.85 -2.85 -20.67
C GLU A 167 -19.27 -3.94 -21.56
N TRP A 168 -17.94 -4.05 -21.62
CA TRP A 168 -17.26 -5.12 -22.37
C TRP A 168 -17.59 -6.51 -21.82
N GLY A 169 -17.59 -6.64 -20.51
CA GLY A 169 -17.92 -7.90 -19.82
C GLY A 169 -19.34 -8.37 -20.13
N GLN A 170 -20.33 -7.50 -20.01
CA GLN A 170 -21.73 -7.77 -20.31
C GLN A 170 -21.95 -8.08 -21.80
N TYR A 171 -21.36 -7.31 -22.70
CA TYR A 171 -21.44 -7.56 -24.13
C TYR A 171 -20.94 -8.96 -24.50
N HIS A 172 -19.78 -9.35 -24.01
CA HIS A 172 -19.19 -10.65 -24.31
C HIS A 172 -19.98 -11.82 -23.69
N LEU A 173 -20.47 -11.64 -22.45
CA LEU A 173 -21.34 -12.64 -21.81
C LEU A 173 -22.63 -12.84 -22.63
N LEU A 174 -23.31 -11.77 -22.98
CA LEU A 174 -24.54 -11.82 -23.76
C LEU A 174 -24.32 -12.46 -25.14
N LYS A 175 -23.24 -12.08 -25.82
CA LYS A 175 -22.86 -12.70 -27.10
C LYS A 175 -22.63 -14.20 -26.98
N ARG A 176 -22.01 -14.69 -25.91
CA ARG A 176 -21.84 -16.14 -25.64
C ARG A 176 -23.15 -16.83 -25.43
N ILE A 177 -24.05 -16.25 -24.62
CA ILE A 177 -25.39 -16.79 -24.34
C ILE A 177 -26.21 -16.94 -25.64
N LEU A 178 -26.20 -15.86 -26.46
CA LEU A 178 -26.91 -15.87 -27.73
C LEU A 178 -26.33 -16.91 -28.73
N SER A 179 -25.00 -16.99 -28.82
CA SER A 179 -24.38 -17.99 -29.71
C SER A 179 -24.54 -19.42 -29.24
N ALA A 180 -24.82 -19.66 -27.96
CA ALA A 180 -25.21 -20.95 -27.44
C ALA A 180 -26.71 -21.33 -27.67
N GLY A 181 -27.44 -20.49 -28.38
CA GLY A 181 -28.84 -20.75 -28.75
C GLY A 181 -29.86 -20.34 -27.69
N HIS A 182 -29.44 -19.66 -26.65
CA HIS A 182 -30.37 -19.12 -25.64
C HIS A 182 -31.02 -17.85 -26.16
N SER A 183 -32.36 -17.79 -26.24
CA SER A 183 -33.10 -16.57 -26.52
C SER A 183 -33.33 -15.82 -25.21
N THR A 184 -32.87 -14.61 -25.08
CA THR A 184 -33.22 -13.75 -23.95
C THR A 184 -34.69 -13.33 -24.07
N ARG A 185 -35.58 -13.91 -23.29
CA ARG A 185 -36.81 -13.21 -22.96
C ARG A 185 -36.46 -12.24 -21.84
N CYS A 186 -36.48 -10.96 -22.15
CA CYS A 186 -36.57 -9.96 -21.09
C CYS A 186 -37.84 -10.26 -20.30
N VAL A 187 -37.68 -10.66 -19.04
CA VAL A 187 -38.80 -10.67 -18.10
C VAL A 187 -39.02 -9.22 -17.71
N PRO A 188 -40.21 -8.66 -17.81
CA PRO A 188 -40.49 -7.27 -17.46
C PRO A 188 -40.28 -6.99 -15.97
#